data_45bce7f409bd32f34dbb57021875af78
#
_entry.id   45bce7f409bd32f34dbb57021875af78
#
_cell.length_a   1.000
_cell.length_b   1.000
_cell.length_c   1.000
_cell.angle_alpha   90.00
_cell.angle_beta   90.00
_cell.angle_gamma   90.00
#
_symmetry.space_group_name_H-M   'P 1'
#
loop_
_entity.id
_entity.type
_entity.pdbx_description
1 polymer ?
#
loop_
_entity_poly.entity_id
_entity_poly.type
_entity_poly.pdbx_seq_one_letter_code
_entity_poly.pdbx_strand_id
1 'polypeptide(L)'
;DNKTEAYFANFKYNLSDKTFVQFGFREQEIVGYRAQNLYLPLTALVPQASGGGMTIPRITAKDQNSLVDSTTGSFKVGHYINEDMLIYVSTESGFRSPGVTVSPIAVNPAVLTFVEEESDMTEIGMKATFMDGRLRLNAAYYDYTIDNFQSKWDNVSAREYTATGPGNVTQVQGGIFTNNDASLSGLDLEYAYVVSESMVLGGSYTST
;
A
#
# COMPACT_ATOMS: atom_id res chain seq x y z
N ASP A 1 -9.49 17.82 -4.95
CA ASP A 1 -8.50 18.24 -3.96
C ASP A 1 -8.52 17.29 -2.77
N ASN A 2 -7.36 16.89 -2.29
CA ASN A 2 -7.23 16.13 -1.05
C ASN A 2 -6.57 17.04 -0.01
N LYS A 3 -7.11 17.04 1.20
CA LYS A 3 -6.52 17.70 2.36
C LYS A 3 -6.14 16.63 3.37
N THR A 4 -4.91 16.64 3.84
CA THR A 4 -4.45 15.75 4.90
C THR A 4 -3.92 16.60 6.05
N GLU A 5 -4.41 16.34 7.24
CA GLU A 5 -3.85 16.84 8.49
C GLU A 5 -3.32 15.65 9.28
N ALA A 6 -2.14 15.76 9.84
CA ALA A 6 -1.54 14.68 10.61
C ALA A 6 -0.74 15.20 11.80
N TYR A 7 -0.86 14.49 12.90
CA TYR A 7 -0.09 14.69 14.10
C TYR A 7 0.72 13.42 14.37
N PHE A 8 1.97 13.58 14.76
CA PHE A 8 2.81 12.43 15.10
C PHE A 8 3.72 12.77 16.27
N ALA A 9 4.07 11.74 17.04
CA ALA A 9 5.08 11.85 18.08
C ALA A 9 5.88 10.54 18.16
N ASN A 10 7.16 10.68 18.53
CA ASN A 10 8.06 9.57 18.78
C ASN A 10 8.72 9.76 20.13
N PHE A 11 8.79 8.69 20.90
CA PHE A 11 9.39 8.66 22.21
C PHE A 11 10.39 7.50 22.27
N LYS A 12 11.57 7.80 22.81
CA LYS A 12 12.56 6.78 23.16
C LYS A 12 12.88 6.89 24.64
N TYR A 13 12.80 5.78 25.35
CA TYR A 13 13.11 5.70 26.75
C TYR A 13 14.15 4.60 27.01
N ASN A 14 15.24 4.96 27.68
CA ASN A 14 16.27 4.01 28.04
C ASN A 14 15.90 3.37 29.39
N LEU A 15 15.61 2.08 29.39
CA LEU A 15 15.31 1.28 30.57
C LEU A 15 16.60 1.00 31.39
N SER A 16 17.72 0.92 30.66
CA SER A 16 19.06 0.76 31.23
C SER A 16 20.10 1.27 30.23
N ASP A 17 21.38 1.19 30.55
CA ASP A 17 22.48 1.54 29.65
C ASP A 17 22.48 0.69 28.36
N LYS A 18 21.86 -0.49 28.42
CA LYS A 18 21.84 -1.44 27.30
C LYS A 18 20.47 -1.64 26.66
N THR A 19 19.40 -1.24 27.32
CA THR A 19 18.02 -1.55 26.85
C THR A 19 17.21 -0.28 26.68
N PHE A 20 16.56 -0.15 25.54
CA PHE A 20 15.63 0.93 25.29
C PHE A 20 14.30 0.42 24.73
N VAL A 21 13.28 1.23 24.92
CA VAL A 21 11.99 1.12 24.24
C VAL A 21 11.74 2.37 23.41
N GLN A 22 11.08 2.21 22.28
CA GLN A 22 10.69 3.30 21.43
C GLN A 22 9.24 3.14 21.03
N PHE A 23 8.49 4.23 21.06
CA PHE A 23 7.10 4.31 20.65
C PHE A 23 6.94 5.41 19.62
N GLY A 24 6.19 5.13 18.59
CA GLY A 24 5.74 6.11 17.63
C GLY A 24 4.24 6.01 17.48
N PHE A 25 3.58 7.13 17.28
CA PHE A 25 2.20 7.14 16.82
C PHE A 25 1.98 8.28 15.83
N ARG A 26 1.04 8.07 14.96
CA ARG A 26 0.57 9.05 13.98
C ARG A 26 -0.94 8.94 13.88
N GLU A 27 -1.61 10.05 14.10
CA GLU A 27 -3.02 10.26 13.83
C GLU A 27 -3.14 11.15 12.60
N GLN A 28 -4.01 10.78 11.67
CA GLN A 28 -4.21 11.57 10.47
C GLN A 28 -5.69 11.59 10.07
N GLU A 29 -6.10 12.76 9.62
CA GLU A 29 -7.39 12.99 8.99
C GLU A 29 -7.15 13.27 7.50
N ILE A 30 -7.85 12.54 6.64
CA ILE A 30 -7.78 12.70 5.19
C ILE A 30 -9.16 13.04 4.68
N VAL A 31 -9.31 14.25 4.16
CA VAL A 31 -10.52 14.68 3.47
C VAL A 31 -10.27 14.60 1.98
N GLY A 32 -10.89 13.62 1.33
CA GLY A 32 -10.79 13.41 -0.10
C GLY A 32 -12.06 13.81 -0.83
N TYR A 33 -11.94 14.65 -1.85
CA TYR A 33 -13.00 14.96 -2.78
C TYR A 33 -12.67 14.32 -4.12
N ARG A 34 -13.38 13.27 -4.49
CA ARG A 34 -13.29 12.70 -5.84
C ARG A 34 -14.68 12.64 -6.44
N ALA A 35 -14.99 13.58 -7.31
CA ALA A 35 -16.12 13.49 -8.22
C ALA A 35 -15.59 13.10 -9.58
N GLN A 36 -16.07 12.01 -10.12
CA GLN A 36 -15.72 11.64 -11.48
C GLN A 36 -17.00 11.37 -12.28
N ASN A 37 -17.19 12.22 -13.28
CA ASN A 37 -18.24 12.06 -14.28
C ASN A 37 -17.59 11.48 -15.53
N LEU A 38 -17.80 10.22 -15.80
CA LEU A 38 -17.38 9.63 -17.08
C LEU A 38 -18.47 9.87 -18.11
N TYR A 39 -18.19 10.73 -19.07
CA TYR A 39 -19.01 10.90 -20.27
C TYR A 39 -18.38 10.05 -21.38
N LEU A 40 -18.92 8.89 -21.65
CA LEU A 40 -18.58 8.18 -22.87
C LEU A 40 -19.58 8.60 -23.96
N PRO A 41 -19.14 9.27 -25.03
CA PRO A 41 -20.01 9.46 -26.18
C PRO A 41 -20.29 8.09 -26.79
N LEU A 42 -21.54 7.64 -26.74
CA LEU A 42 -21.96 6.34 -27.26
C LEU A 42 -21.65 6.18 -28.76
N THR A 43 -21.46 7.29 -29.48
CA THR A 43 -21.09 7.33 -30.89
C THR A 43 -19.73 6.68 -31.18
N ALA A 44 -18.88 6.48 -30.17
CA ALA A 44 -17.58 5.81 -30.31
C ALA A 44 -17.67 4.27 -30.16
N LEU A 45 -18.75 3.75 -29.57
CA LEU A 45 -18.87 2.33 -29.21
C LEU A 45 -19.97 1.56 -29.96
N VAL A 46 -20.86 2.24 -30.71
CA VAL A 46 -21.92 1.61 -31.48
C VAL A 46 -21.85 2.12 -32.92
N PRO A 47 -21.67 1.25 -33.91
CA PRO A 47 -21.85 1.65 -35.30
C PRO A 47 -23.29 2.17 -35.49
N GLN A 48 -23.43 3.38 -35.96
CA GLN A 48 -24.70 4.06 -36.13
C GLN A 48 -25.54 3.35 -37.21
N ALA A 49 -26.29 2.36 -36.80
CA ALA A 49 -27.37 1.82 -37.58
C ALA A 49 -28.66 2.49 -37.08
N SER A 50 -29.11 3.44 -37.92
CA SER A 50 -30.45 4.05 -37.90
C SER A 50 -30.86 4.84 -36.62
N GLY A 51 -30.56 6.11 -36.63
CA GLY A 51 -31.53 7.18 -36.30
C GLY A 51 -32.01 7.37 -34.87
N GLY A 52 -31.48 6.70 -33.86
CA GLY A 52 -31.90 6.84 -32.50
C GLY A 52 -30.74 7.28 -31.58
N GLY A 53 -30.75 8.50 -31.10
CA GLY A 53 -29.84 8.96 -30.06
C GLY A 53 -30.14 8.20 -28.77
N MET A 54 -29.27 7.28 -28.39
CA MET A 54 -29.33 6.61 -27.09
C MET A 54 -28.47 7.37 -26.11
N THR A 55 -29.11 7.87 -25.06
CA THR A 55 -28.42 8.50 -23.93
C THR A 55 -27.97 7.38 -23.00
N ILE A 56 -26.68 7.24 -22.81
CA ILE A 56 -26.17 6.36 -21.75
C ILE A 56 -26.54 6.94 -20.40
N PRO A 57 -27.01 6.12 -19.45
CA PRO A 57 -27.13 6.55 -18.09
C PRO A 57 -25.80 7.09 -17.60
N ARG A 58 -25.80 8.31 -17.14
CA ARG A 58 -24.67 8.95 -16.50
C ARG A 58 -24.26 8.11 -15.30
N ILE A 59 -23.15 7.39 -15.36
CA ILE A 59 -22.54 6.79 -14.19
C ILE A 59 -21.88 7.94 -13.45
N THR A 60 -22.62 8.50 -12.53
CA THR A 60 -22.07 9.43 -11.55
C THR A 60 -21.53 8.55 -10.43
N ALA A 61 -20.21 8.34 -10.40
CA ALA A 61 -19.56 8.00 -9.16
C ALA A 61 -19.73 9.25 -8.28
N LYS A 62 -20.76 9.22 -7.45
CA LYS A 62 -21.08 10.33 -6.60
C LYS A 62 -19.96 10.41 -5.59
N ASP A 63 -19.32 11.57 -5.64
CA ASP A 63 -18.55 12.17 -4.61
C ASP A 63 -18.82 11.56 -3.25
N GLN A 64 -17.95 10.73 -2.81
CA GLN A 64 -17.90 10.41 -1.40
C GLN A 64 -16.86 11.35 -0.82
N ASN A 65 -17.34 12.32 -0.06
CA ASN A 65 -16.54 12.96 0.95
C ASN A 65 -16.05 11.83 1.87
N SER A 66 -14.95 11.24 1.57
CA SER A 66 -14.34 10.28 2.47
C SER A 66 -13.54 11.07 3.49
N LEU A 67 -14.16 11.32 4.61
CA LEU A 67 -13.43 11.62 5.82
C LEU A 67 -12.86 10.27 6.28
N VAL A 68 -11.57 10.16 6.32
CA VAL A 68 -10.88 8.97 6.77
C VAL A 68 -9.97 9.37 7.91
N ASP A 69 -10.29 8.85 9.08
CA ASP A 69 -9.46 8.95 10.27
C ASP A 69 -8.64 7.67 10.38
N SER A 70 -7.34 7.80 10.54
CA SER A 70 -6.44 6.67 10.68
C SER A 70 -5.41 6.94 11.77
N THR A 71 -5.21 5.95 12.61
CA THR A 71 -4.16 5.95 13.63
C THR A 71 -3.20 4.81 13.34
N THR A 72 -1.92 5.13 13.19
CA THR A 72 -0.86 4.15 13.02
C THR A 72 0.17 4.28 14.15
N GLY A 73 0.81 3.18 14.48
CA GLY A 73 1.76 3.14 15.58
C GLY A 73 3.00 2.30 15.27
N SER A 74 4.01 2.51 16.08
CA SER A 74 5.20 1.66 16.11
C SER A 74 5.68 1.44 17.53
N PHE A 75 6.22 0.26 17.75
CA PHE A 75 6.84 -0.10 19.01
C PHE A 75 8.12 -0.88 18.74
N LYS A 76 9.18 -0.54 19.45
CA LYS A 76 10.48 -1.22 19.36
C LYS A 76 11.09 -1.41 20.73
N VAL A 77 11.60 -2.60 20.97
CA VAL A 77 12.49 -2.90 22.08
C VAL A 77 13.85 -3.25 21.49
N GLY A 78 14.89 -2.58 21.94
CA GLY A 78 16.27 -2.87 21.55
C GLY A 78 17.15 -3.15 22.77
N HIS A 79 18.06 -4.11 22.60
CA HIS A 79 19.01 -4.49 23.62
C HIS A 79 20.41 -4.60 23.03
N TYR A 80 21.36 -3.85 23.59
CA TYR A 80 22.78 -3.94 23.26
C TYR A 80 23.41 -5.11 24.01
N ILE A 81 23.77 -6.16 23.31
CA ILE A 81 24.54 -7.29 23.87
C ILE A 81 25.91 -6.77 24.36
N ASN A 82 26.54 -5.96 23.50
CA ASN A 82 27.75 -5.21 23.76
C ASN A 82 27.71 -3.89 22.93
N GLU A 83 28.78 -3.12 22.92
CA GLU A 83 28.88 -1.85 22.20
C GLU A 83 28.73 -2.00 20.69
N ASP A 84 29.04 -3.17 20.15
CA ASP A 84 29.05 -3.48 18.74
C ASP A 84 27.84 -4.27 18.24
N MET A 85 26.96 -4.73 19.12
CA MET A 85 25.85 -5.59 18.74
C MET A 85 24.53 -5.17 19.39
N LEU A 86 23.55 -4.84 18.59
CA LEU A 86 22.16 -4.57 18.95
C LEU A 86 21.26 -5.68 18.41
N ILE A 87 20.42 -6.23 19.27
CA ILE A 87 19.26 -7.03 18.87
C ILE A 87 17.99 -6.24 19.16
N TYR A 88 16.94 -6.47 18.35
CA TYR A 88 15.67 -5.75 18.56
C TYR A 88 14.49 -6.56 18.06
N VAL A 89 13.32 -6.21 18.61
CA VAL A 89 12.01 -6.57 18.08
C VAL A 89 11.23 -5.29 17.87
N SER A 90 10.55 -5.16 16.74
CA SER A 90 9.66 -4.06 16.48
C SER A 90 8.35 -4.53 15.85
N THR A 91 7.29 -3.74 16.08
CA THR A 91 6.03 -3.85 15.37
C THR A 91 5.63 -2.47 14.87
N GLU A 92 5.06 -2.42 13.68
CA GLU A 92 4.63 -1.19 13.03
C GLU A 92 3.32 -1.44 12.32
N SER A 93 2.38 -0.49 12.42
CA SER A 93 1.18 -0.49 11.63
C SER A 93 1.24 0.54 10.51
N GLY A 94 0.65 0.20 9.37
CA GLY A 94 0.54 1.05 8.20
C GLY A 94 -0.90 1.23 7.75
N PHE A 95 -1.14 2.26 6.96
CA PHE A 95 -2.45 2.59 6.45
C PHE A 95 -2.37 3.17 5.04
N ARG A 96 -3.32 2.78 4.20
CA ARG A 96 -3.53 3.35 2.88
C ARG A 96 -5.00 3.70 2.68
N SER A 97 -5.26 4.95 2.30
CA SER A 97 -6.62 5.48 2.17
C SER A 97 -7.47 4.70 1.18
N PRO A 98 -8.77 4.57 1.47
CA PRO A 98 -9.74 4.09 0.51
C PRO A 98 -9.84 5.04 -0.68
N GLY A 99 -10.47 4.60 -1.74
CA GLY A 99 -10.63 5.44 -2.91
C GLY A 99 -11.64 4.93 -3.91
N VAL A 100 -11.70 5.66 -5.02
CA VAL A 100 -12.53 5.35 -6.17
C VAL A 100 -11.66 5.29 -7.41
N THR A 101 -11.89 4.29 -8.24
CA THR A 101 -11.29 4.24 -9.57
C THR A 101 -12.34 4.57 -10.61
N VAL A 102 -11.90 5.12 -11.73
CA VAL A 102 -12.74 5.29 -12.92
C VAL A 102 -12.35 4.24 -13.91
N SER A 103 -13.32 3.43 -14.25
CA SER A 103 -13.15 2.40 -15.26
C SER A 103 -14.32 2.43 -16.25
N PRO A 104 -14.03 2.44 -17.55
CA PRO A 104 -15.09 2.39 -18.56
C PRO A 104 -15.88 1.09 -18.54
N ILE A 105 -15.36 0.04 -17.88
CA ILE A 105 -16.03 -1.25 -17.75
C ILE A 105 -16.93 -1.35 -16.52
N ALA A 106 -16.90 -0.36 -15.65
CA ALA A 106 -17.62 -0.43 -14.39
C ALA A 106 -19.08 -0.01 -14.60
N VAL A 107 -19.91 -0.98 -14.86
CA VAL A 107 -21.37 -0.84 -14.87
C VAL A 107 -21.94 -0.88 -13.45
N ASN A 108 -21.18 -1.44 -12.51
CA ASN A 108 -21.56 -1.53 -11.10
C ASN A 108 -20.70 -0.58 -10.26
N PRO A 109 -21.30 0.37 -9.54
CA PRO A 109 -20.57 1.27 -8.64
C PRO A 109 -19.71 0.55 -7.60
N ALA A 110 -20.07 -0.66 -7.21
CA ALA A 110 -19.31 -1.44 -6.21
C ALA A 110 -17.90 -1.82 -6.67
N VAL A 111 -17.64 -1.91 -7.98
CA VAL A 111 -16.28 -2.19 -8.49
C VAL A 111 -15.45 -0.94 -8.74
N LEU A 112 -16.03 0.23 -8.44
CA LEU A 112 -15.35 1.52 -8.57
C LEU A 112 -14.75 1.99 -7.25
N THR A 113 -15.17 1.39 -6.13
CA THR A 113 -14.70 1.76 -4.81
C THR A 113 -13.80 0.66 -4.25
N PHE A 114 -12.75 1.06 -3.57
CA PHE A 114 -11.92 0.18 -2.79
C PHE A 114 -11.80 0.74 -1.36
N VAL A 115 -11.80 -0.17 -0.40
CA VAL A 115 -11.72 0.18 1.02
C VAL A 115 -10.29 0.47 1.43
N GLU A 116 -10.11 0.98 2.63
CA GLU A 116 -8.80 1.18 3.23
C GLU A 116 -8.01 -0.15 3.30
N GLU A 117 -6.71 0.00 3.15
CA GLU A 117 -5.74 -1.06 3.36
C GLU A 117 -5.04 -0.77 4.68
N GLU A 118 -5.03 -1.75 5.57
CA GLU A 118 -4.32 -1.72 6.83
C GLU A 118 -3.22 -2.77 6.82
N SER A 119 -2.14 -2.48 7.49
CA SER A 119 -1.02 -3.41 7.53
C SER A 119 -0.35 -3.42 8.89
N ASP A 120 0.10 -4.61 9.29
CA ASP A 120 0.89 -4.83 10.49
C ASP A 120 2.16 -5.60 10.13
N MET A 121 3.28 -5.08 10.60
CA MET A 121 4.58 -5.72 10.46
C MET A 121 5.18 -6.02 11.82
N THR A 122 5.71 -7.22 11.98
CA THR A 122 6.57 -7.58 13.10
C THR A 122 7.93 -7.97 12.57
N GLU A 123 8.98 -7.40 13.16
CA GLU A 123 10.36 -7.62 12.75
C GLU A 123 11.21 -7.98 13.97
N ILE A 124 12.06 -8.99 13.83
CA ILE A 124 13.16 -9.28 14.74
C ILE A 124 14.46 -9.12 14.00
N GLY A 125 15.38 -8.35 14.55
CA GLY A 125 16.61 -8.05 13.83
C GLY A 125 17.84 -7.91 14.74
N MET A 126 18.96 -7.91 14.03
CA MET A 126 20.29 -7.71 14.62
C MET A 126 21.05 -6.68 13.77
N LYS A 127 21.76 -5.79 14.46
CA LYS A 127 22.78 -4.91 13.84
C LYS A 127 24.08 -5.13 14.58
N ALA A 128 25.11 -5.49 13.85
CA ALA A 128 26.40 -5.81 14.46
C ALA A 128 27.57 -5.25 13.66
N THR A 129 28.62 -4.93 14.38
CA THR A 129 29.89 -4.53 13.83
C THR A 129 30.96 -5.49 14.35
N PHE A 130 31.76 -6.03 13.48
CA PHE A 130 32.80 -7.02 13.79
C PHE A 130 34.17 -6.56 13.27
N MET A 131 35.23 -7.25 13.66
CA MET A 131 36.60 -7.03 13.15
C MET A 131 37.05 -5.58 13.36
N ASP A 132 36.91 -5.03 14.57
CA ASP A 132 37.28 -3.66 14.91
C ASP A 132 36.67 -2.60 13.97
N GLY A 133 35.38 -2.76 13.66
CA GLY A 133 34.63 -1.82 12.80
C GLY A 133 34.70 -2.11 11.30
N ARG A 134 35.46 -3.14 10.89
CA ARG A 134 35.64 -3.45 9.46
C ARG A 134 34.48 -4.18 8.80
N LEU A 135 33.71 -4.95 9.55
CA LEU A 135 32.55 -5.67 9.02
C LEU A 135 31.29 -5.18 9.73
N ARG A 136 30.39 -4.57 8.99
CA ARG A 136 29.01 -4.30 9.43
C ARG A 136 28.09 -5.36 8.85
N LEU A 137 27.21 -5.89 9.71
CA LEU A 137 26.22 -6.88 9.36
C LEU A 137 24.86 -6.46 9.95
N ASN A 138 23.85 -6.37 9.11
CA ASN A 138 22.46 -6.22 9.50
C ASN A 138 21.68 -7.45 9.03
N ALA A 139 20.87 -8.02 9.89
CA ALA A 139 19.98 -9.13 9.56
C ALA A 139 18.64 -8.90 10.21
N ALA A 140 17.56 -9.13 9.48
CA ALA A 140 16.20 -9.01 9.99
C ALA A 140 15.31 -10.09 9.38
N TYR A 141 14.46 -10.68 10.21
CA TYR A 141 13.33 -11.48 9.77
C TYR A 141 12.06 -10.70 10.06
N TYR A 142 11.17 -10.65 9.09
CA TYR A 142 9.91 -9.94 9.20
C TYR A 142 8.73 -10.82 8.81
N ASP A 143 7.60 -10.53 9.44
CA ASP A 143 6.27 -11.02 9.10
C ASP A 143 5.36 -9.82 8.90
N TYR A 144 4.65 -9.77 7.75
CA TYR A 144 3.87 -8.65 7.31
C TYR A 144 2.50 -9.14 6.85
N THR A 145 1.46 -8.63 7.48
CA THR A 145 0.06 -8.89 7.12
C THR A 145 -0.56 -7.61 6.58
N ILE A 146 -1.41 -7.75 5.57
CA ILE A 146 -2.09 -6.64 4.93
C ILE A 146 -3.56 -7.03 4.79
N ASP A 147 -4.41 -6.32 5.50
CA ASP A 147 -5.84 -6.44 5.35
C ASP A 147 -6.32 -5.53 4.23
N ASN A 148 -7.18 -6.05 3.37
CA ASN A 148 -7.73 -5.32 2.23
C ASN A 148 -6.67 -4.78 1.25
N PHE A 149 -5.59 -5.49 0.98
CA PHE A 149 -4.57 -5.09 0.01
C PHE A 149 -5.19 -4.59 -1.29
N GLN A 150 -4.88 -3.35 -1.66
CA GLN A 150 -5.43 -2.68 -2.83
C GLN A 150 -4.69 -3.10 -4.11
N SER A 151 -5.18 -4.13 -4.77
CA SER A 151 -4.63 -4.61 -6.03
C SER A 151 -5.28 -3.93 -7.23
N LYS A 152 -4.45 -3.44 -8.15
CA LYS A 152 -4.91 -2.91 -9.44
C LYS A 152 -4.75 -3.95 -10.53
N TRP A 153 -5.84 -4.23 -11.23
CA TRP A 153 -5.87 -5.12 -12.39
C TRP A 153 -6.10 -4.29 -13.65
N ASP A 154 -5.13 -4.26 -14.54
CA ASP A 154 -5.24 -3.59 -15.82
C ASP A 154 -5.71 -4.58 -16.90
N ASN A 155 -6.31 -4.05 -17.98
CA ASN A 155 -6.80 -4.82 -19.13
C ASN A 155 -7.85 -5.89 -18.81
N VAL A 156 -8.63 -5.67 -17.76
CA VAL A 156 -9.76 -6.55 -17.44
C VAL A 156 -10.82 -6.37 -18.50
N SER A 157 -11.30 -7.48 -19.07
CA SER A 157 -12.37 -7.49 -20.05
C SER A 157 -13.69 -7.75 -19.37
N ALA A 158 -14.67 -6.87 -19.58
CA ALA A 158 -16.05 -7.09 -19.14
C ALA A 158 -16.97 -7.23 -20.34
N ARG A 159 -18.01 -8.04 -20.18
CA ARG A 159 -19.10 -8.15 -21.15
C ARG A 159 -20.24 -7.28 -20.68
N GLU A 160 -20.58 -6.29 -21.46
CA GLU A 160 -21.75 -5.45 -21.21
C GLU A 160 -22.91 -5.96 -22.04
N TYR A 161 -24.04 -6.24 -21.39
CA TYR A 161 -25.28 -6.53 -22.07
C TYR A 161 -25.95 -5.20 -22.42
N THR A 162 -25.93 -4.84 -23.69
CA THR A 162 -26.71 -3.69 -24.14
C THR A 162 -28.20 -4.02 -24.17
N ALA A 163 -29.05 -3.06 -23.79
CA ALA A 163 -30.50 -3.22 -23.66
C ALA A 163 -31.26 -3.59 -24.96
N THR A 164 -30.57 -3.80 -26.05
CA THR A 164 -31.15 -4.01 -27.37
C THR A 164 -31.16 -5.48 -27.85
N GLY A 165 -31.15 -6.43 -26.92
CA GLY A 165 -31.42 -7.83 -27.27
C GLY A 165 -30.31 -8.82 -26.95
N PRO A 166 -30.66 -10.11 -26.83
CA PRO A 166 -29.71 -11.17 -26.55
C PRO A 166 -28.76 -11.35 -27.75
N GLY A 167 -27.54 -10.94 -27.61
CA GLY A 167 -26.49 -11.17 -28.62
C GLY A 167 -25.50 -10.03 -28.84
N ASN A 168 -25.80 -8.80 -28.45
CA ASN A 168 -24.87 -7.71 -28.57
C ASN A 168 -24.04 -7.58 -27.27
N VAL A 169 -22.91 -8.27 -27.24
CA VAL A 169 -21.94 -8.18 -26.16
C VAL A 169 -20.84 -7.25 -26.61
N THR A 170 -20.75 -6.08 -25.99
CA THR A 170 -19.60 -5.20 -26.20
C THR A 170 -18.53 -5.58 -25.19
N GLN A 171 -17.35 -5.90 -25.67
CA GLN A 171 -16.19 -6.13 -24.83
C GLN A 171 -15.51 -4.79 -24.57
N VAL A 172 -15.45 -4.40 -23.30
CA VAL A 172 -14.78 -3.18 -22.86
C VAL A 172 -13.59 -3.58 -22.01
N GLN A 173 -12.46 -2.92 -22.23
CA GLN A 173 -11.25 -3.13 -21.43
C GLN A 173 -11.04 -1.94 -20.50
N GLY A 174 -10.63 -2.22 -19.29
CA GLY A 174 -10.31 -1.18 -18.30
C GLY A 174 -9.58 -1.74 -17.09
N GLY A 175 -9.22 -0.85 -16.19
CA GLY A 175 -8.64 -1.22 -14.90
C GLY A 175 -9.71 -1.31 -13.81
N ILE A 176 -9.54 -2.22 -12.88
CA ILE A 176 -10.34 -2.32 -11.67
C ILE A 176 -9.41 -2.41 -10.45
N PHE A 177 -9.92 -2.00 -9.30
CA PHE A 177 -9.29 -2.29 -8.01
C PHE A 177 -10.07 -3.37 -7.29
N THR A 178 -9.35 -4.23 -6.59
CA THR A 178 -9.91 -5.22 -5.68
C THR A 178 -9.19 -5.13 -4.34
N ASN A 179 -9.89 -5.47 -3.27
CA ASN A 179 -9.31 -5.65 -1.95
C ASN A 179 -9.21 -7.14 -1.65
N ASN A 180 -8.04 -7.57 -1.21
CA ASN A 180 -7.76 -8.95 -0.83
C ASN A 180 -6.79 -8.94 0.34
N ASP A 181 -6.92 -9.89 1.25
CA ASP A 181 -5.93 -10.03 2.31
C ASP A 181 -4.66 -10.64 1.73
N ALA A 182 -3.54 -10.17 2.22
CA ALA A 182 -2.22 -10.64 1.81
C ALA A 182 -1.31 -10.80 3.04
N SER A 183 -0.38 -11.70 2.95
CA SER A 183 0.69 -11.84 3.93
C SER A 183 1.99 -12.19 3.25
N LEU A 184 3.06 -11.73 3.82
CA LEU A 184 4.40 -12.08 3.37
C LEU A 184 5.35 -12.12 4.58
N SER A 185 6.33 -13.01 4.52
CA SER A 185 7.39 -13.05 5.51
C SER A 185 8.72 -13.24 4.79
N GLY A 186 9.78 -12.73 5.38
CA GLY A 186 11.06 -12.76 4.69
C GLY A 186 12.25 -12.53 5.60
N LEU A 187 13.42 -12.69 4.98
CA LEU A 187 14.73 -12.45 5.58
C LEU A 187 15.46 -11.40 4.78
N ASP A 188 15.91 -10.35 5.45
CA ASP A 188 16.82 -9.36 4.91
C ASP A 188 18.21 -9.51 5.54
N LEU A 189 19.24 -9.51 4.70
CA LEU A 189 20.63 -9.53 5.10
C LEU A 189 21.39 -8.44 4.34
N GLU A 190 22.12 -7.61 5.05
CA GLU A 190 22.98 -6.59 4.48
C GLU A 190 24.36 -6.63 5.12
N TYR A 191 25.41 -6.51 4.32
CA TYR A 191 26.76 -6.42 4.84
C TYR A 191 27.59 -5.35 4.15
N ALA A 192 28.55 -4.80 4.88
CA ALA A 192 29.60 -3.95 4.35
C ALA A 192 30.95 -4.31 5.00
N TYR A 193 31.93 -4.61 4.18
CA TYR A 193 33.27 -5.02 4.63
C TYR A 193 34.36 -4.11 4.09
N VAL A 194 35.11 -3.51 4.98
CA VAL A 194 36.28 -2.70 4.65
C VAL A 194 37.46 -3.64 4.37
N VAL A 195 37.75 -3.85 3.10
CA VAL A 195 38.85 -4.70 2.64
C VAL A 195 40.22 -4.00 2.87
N SER A 196 40.26 -2.70 2.53
CA SER A 196 41.43 -1.84 2.73
C SER A 196 40.99 -0.38 2.94
N GLU A 197 41.94 0.52 3.19
CA GLU A 197 41.65 1.97 3.31
C GLU A 197 40.97 2.56 2.06
N SER A 198 41.14 1.96 0.91
CA SER A 198 40.60 2.42 -0.37
C SER A 198 39.49 1.53 -0.94
N MET A 199 39.12 0.44 -0.26
CA MET A 199 38.17 -0.53 -0.82
C MET A 199 37.18 -1.03 0.23
N VAL A 200 35.90 -0.89 -0.09
CA VAL A 200 34.78 -1.47 0.66
C VAL A 200 34.02 -2.41 -0.26
N LEU A 201 33.69 -3.59 0.25
CA LEU A 201 32.83 -4.57 -0.38
C LEU A 201 31.50 -4.59 0.37
N GLY A 202 30.38 -4.47 -0.35
CA GLY A 202 29.04 -4.53 0.24
C GLY A 202 28.08 -5.33 -0.60
N GLY A 203 27.04 -5.86 0.02
CA GLY A 203 25.99 -6.58 -0.63
C GLY A 203 24.78 -6.76 0.24
N SER A 204 23.67 -7.17 -0.37
CA SER A 204 22.42 -7.49 0.31
C SER A 204 21.79 -8.75 -0.27
N TYR A 205 21.02 -9.42 0.55
CA TYR A 205 20.20 -10.56 0.18
C TYR A 205 18.84 -10.41 0.82
N THR A 206 17.77 -10.54 0.02
CA THR A 206 16.39 -10.54 0.47
C THR A 206 15.72 -11.80 -0.04
N SER A 207 14.99 -12.46 0.84
CA SER A 207 14.12 -13.59 0.52
C SER A 207 12.73 -13.34 1.09
N THR A 208 11.70 -13.55 0.31
CA THR A 208 10.27 -13.51 0.66
C THR A 208 9.61 -14.81 0.23
#